data_02de436e13f120e3909be6c0c221f8df
#
_entry.id   02de436e13f120e3909be6c0c221f8df
#
_cell.length_a   1.000
_cell.length_b   1.000
_cell.length_c   1.000
_cell.angle_alpha   90.00
_cell.angle_beta   90.00
_cell.angle_gamma   90.00
#
_symmetry.space_group_name_H-M   'P 1'
#
loop_
_entity.id
_entity.type
_entity.pdbx_description
1 polymer ?
#
loop_
_entity_poly.entity_id
_entity_poly.type
_entity_poly.pdbx_seq_one_letter_code
_entity_poly.pdbx_strand_id
1 'polypeptide(L)'
;MANIREIQSRINSVKDTMKITNAMYMISSSKMTQARKKLADTEPYFYGLQGEISRILRHVPEIRHSYFDARQDIPAEQKRIGSIVITADKGLAGADRKSVV
;
A
#
# COMPACT_ATOMS: atom_id res chain seq x y z
N MET A 1 40.56 1.13 29.74
CA MET A 1 40.66 2.17 28.69
C MET A 1 40.26 1.52 27.35
N ALA A 2 39.27 2.06 26.68
CA ALA A 2 38.95 1.60 25.33
C ALA A 2 40.14 1.81 24.41
N ASN A 3 40.56 0.75 23.72
CA ASN A 3 41.74 0.81 22.86
C ASN A 3 41.42 1.71 21.66
N ILE A 4 42.34 2.63 21.32
CA ILE A 4 42.18 3.54 20.16
C ILE A 4 41.80 2.76 18.87
N ARG A 5 42.35 1.56 18.72
CA ARG A 5 42.00 0.66 17.62
C ARG A 5 40.50 0.23 17.60
N GLU A 6 39.94 -0.01 18.79
CA GLU A 6 38.51 -0.35 18.91
C GLU A 6 37.62 0.82 18.52
N ILE A 7 37.96 2.01 18.98
CA ILE A 7 37.26 3.24 18.62
C ILE A 7 37.33 3.47 17.11
N GLN A 8 38.52 3.31 16.53
CA GLN A 8 38.69 3.46 15.07
C GLN A 8 37.88 2.43 14.28
N SER A 9 37.85 1.18 14.76
CA SER A 9 37.01 0.13 14.15
C SER A 9 35.53 0.49 14.21
N ARG A 10 35.03 0.99 15.33
CA ARG A 10 33.65 1.43 15.50
C ARG A 10 33.31 2.59 14.56
N ILE A 11 34.20 3.58 14.44
CA ILE A 11 34.01 4.71 13.51
C ILE A 11 33.87 4.21 12.07
N ASN A 12 34.71 3.27 11.65
CA ASN A 12 34.65 2.72 10.30
C ASN A 12 33.35 1.93 10.09
N SER A 13 32.91 1.11 11.04
CA SER A 13 31.65 0.39 10.98
C SER A 13 30.45 1.32 10.87
N VAL A 14 30.42 2.41 11.64
CA VAL A 14 29.37 3.42 11.57
C VAL A 14 29.37 4.12 10.21
N LYS A 15 30.53 4.46 9.66
CA LYS A 15 30.65 5.05 8.31
C LYS A 15 30.10 4.11 7.22
N ASP A 16 30.39 2.82 7.32
CA ASP A 16 29.91 1.84 6.35
C ASP A 16 28.39 1.62 6.48
N THR A 17 27.87 1.55 7.71
CA THR A 17 26.42 1.50 7.96
C THR A 17 25.73 2.73 7.40
N MET A 18 26.33 3.92 7.54
CA MET A 18 25.77 5.16 6.98
C MET A 18 25.70 5.13 5.44
N LYS A 19 26.73 4.58 4.77
CA LYS A 19 26.71 4.39 3.31
C LYS A 19 25.56 3.47 2.87
N ILE A 20 25.38 2.34 3.57
CA ILE A 20 24.30 1.40 3.30
C ILE A 20 22.93 2.07 3.51
N THR A 21 22.76 2.79 4.62
CA THR A 21 21.53 3.51 4.92
C THR A 21 21.20 4.56 3.86
N ASN A 22 22.19 5.30 3.39
CA ASN A 22 22.01 6.27 2.30
C ASN A 22 21.60 5.59 1.00
N ALA A 23 22.21 4.45 0.66
CA ALA A 23 21.79 3.68 -0.52
C ALA A 23 20.34 3.19 -0.40
N MET A 24 19.94 2.68 0.76
CA MET A 24 18.55 2.28 1.02
C MET A 24 17.58 3.47 0.94
N TYR A 25 17.96 4.63 1.43
CA TYR A 25 17.18 5.85 1.31
C TYR A 25 16.95 6.23 -0.16
N MET A 26 17.99 6.22 -0.99
CA MET A 26 17.89 6.52 -2.41
C MET A 26 16.99 5.54 -3.16
N ILE A 27 17.10 4.24 -2.88
CA ILE A 27 16.25 3.21 -3.46
C ILE A 27 14.79 3.43 -3.06
N SER A 28 14.53 3.67 -1.78
CA SER A 28 13.16 3.89 -1.26
C SER A 28 12.55 5.16 -1.84
N SER A 29 13.31 6.24 -1.96
CA SER A 29 12.87 7.50 -2.56
C SER A 29 12.52 7.33 -4.04
N SER A 30 13.33 6.59 -4.79
CA SER A 30 13.06 6.28 -6.20
C SER A 30 11.79 5.44 -6.35
N LYS A 31 11.62 4.39 -5.53
CA LYS A 31 10.41 3.56 -5.53
C LYS A 31 9.16 4.37 -5.20
N MET A 32 9.25 5.27 -4.22
CA MET A 32 8.14 6.15 -3.85
C MET A 32 7.74 7.07 -5.01
N THR A 33 8.71 7.65 -5.70
CA THR A 33 8.45 8.52 -6.86
C THR A 33 7.76 7.73 -7.99
N GLN A 34 8.23 6.52 -8.26
CA GLN A 34 7.60 5.65 -9.26
C GLN A 34 6.17 5.25 -8.87
N ALA A 35 5.93 4.92 -7.59
CA ALA A 35 4.60 4.58 -7.09
C ALA A 35 3.64 5.77 -7.19
N ARG A 36 4.09 6.97 -6.83
CA ARG A 36 3.29 8.20 -6.98
C ARG A 36 2.93 8.49 -8.43
N LYS A 37 3.87 8.27 -9.35
CA LYS A 37 3.59 8.43 -10.79
C LYS A 37 2.52 7.45 -11.25
N LYS A 38 2.65 6.16 -10.91
CA LYS A 38 1.64 5.15 -11.26
C LYS A 38 0.27 5.47 -10.67
N LEU A 39 0.22 5.98 -9.45
CA LEU A 39 -1.03 6.43 -8.83
C LEU A 39 -1.64 7.57 -9.64
N ALA A 40 -0.88 8.62 -9.93
CA ALA A 40 -1.34 9.77 -10.71
C ALA A 40 -1.83 9.38 -12.11
N ASP A 41 -1.20 8.40 -12.75
CA ASP A 41 -1.60 7.89 -14.06
C ASP A 41 -2.92 7.07 -13.99
N THR A 42 -3.20 6.42 -12.86
CA THR A 42 -4.36 5.52 -12.68
C THR A 42 -5.58 6.26 -12.10
N GLU A 43 -5.35 7.26 -11.28
CA GLU A 43 -6.37 8.00 -10.53
C GLU A 43 -7.48 8.60 -11.42
N PRO A 44 -7.19 9.25 -12.56
CA PRO A 44 -8.22 9.78 -13.46
C PRO A 44 -9.15 8.69 -13.99
N TYR A 45 -8.61 7.52 -14.31
CA TYR A 45 -9.40 6.38 -14.76
C TYR A 45 -10.36 5.87 -13.67
N PHE A 46 -9.86 5.77 -12.44
CA PHE A 46 -10.67 5.35 -11.29
C PHE A 46 -11.84 6.30 -11.04
N TYR A 47 -11.58 7.60 -11.00
CA TYR A 47 -12.65 8.59 -10.80
C TYR A 47 -13.62 8.65 -11.99
N GLY A 48 -13.13 8.45 -13.20
CA GLY A 48 -13.99 8.32 -14.39
C GLY A 48 -14.97 7.16 -14.26
N LEU A 49 -14.49 5.98 -13.90
CA LEU A 49 -15.34 4.80 -13.66
C LEU A 49 -16.34 5.03 -12.53
N GLN A 50 -15.92 5.60 -11.42
CA GLN A 50 -16.79 5.91 -10.28
C GLN A 50 -17.92 6.88 -10.70
N GLY A 51 -17.58 7.89 -11.51
CA GLY A 51 -18.55 8.82 -12.05
C GLY A 51 -19.58 8.15 -12.95
N GLU A 52 -19.14 7.27 -13.85
CA GLU A 52 -20.03 6.53 -14.75
C GLU A 52 -20.93 5.56 -13.97
N ILE A 53 -20.42 4.82 -13.03
CA ILE A 53 -21.22 3.94 -12.17
C ILE A 53 -22.29 4.75 -11.43
N SER A 54 -21.90 5.88 -10.83
CA SER A 54 -22.84 6.76 -10.13
C SER A 54 -23.90 7.33 -11.05
N ARG A 55 -23.54 7.64 -12.30
CA ARG A 55 -24.47 8.10 -13.34
C ARG A 55 -25.47 7.01 -13.72
N ILE A 56 -25.01 5.80 -13.95
CA ILE A 56 -25.86 4.64 -14.28
C ILE A 56 -26.86 4.39 -13.16
N LEU A 57 -26.41 4.31 -11.92
CA LEU A 57 -27.27 4.07 -10.75
C LEU A 57 -28.32 5.16 -10.54
N ARG A 58 -28.03 6.40 -10.93
CA ARG A 58 -28.97 7.53 -10.85
C ARG A 58 -30.05 7.46 -11.93
N HIS A 59 -29.71 6.99 -13.13
CA HIS A 59 -30.64 6.94 -14.27
C HIS A 59 -31.44 5.63 -14.32
N VAL A 60 -30.89 4.55 -13.73
CA VAL A 60 -31.53 3.23 -13.69
C VAL A 60 -31.54 2.70 -12.24
N PRO A 61 -32.39 3.29 -11.36
CA PRO A 61 -32.40 2.94 -9.94
C PRO A 61 -32.84 1.50 -9.67
N GLU A 62 -33.58 0.86 -10.61
CA GLU A 62 -34.05 -0.52 -10.47
C GLU A 62 -33.10 -1.56 -11.10
N ILE A 63 -31.84 -1.22 -11.32
CA ILE A 63 -30.86 -2.14 -11.89
C ILE A 63 -30.70 -3.38 -11.01
N ARG A 64 -31.09 -4.54 -11.53
CA ARG A 64 -30.90 -5.84 -10.85
C ARG A 64 -29.65 -6.51 -11.39
N HIS A 65 -28.58 -6.46 -10.64
CA HIS A 65 -27.33 -7.12 -11.00
C HIS A 65 -26.66 -7.66 -9.74
N SER A 66 -25.98 -8.79 -9.86
CA SER A 66 -25.31 -9.44 -8.72
C SER A 66 -24.30 -8.55 -7.98
N TYR A 67 -23.68 -7.60 -8.65
CA TYR A 67 -22.74 -6.64 -8.07
C TYR A 67 -23.41 -5.56 -7.20
N PHE A 68 -24.70 -5.29 -7.45
CA PHE A 68 -25.47 -4.29 -6.71
C PHE A 68 -26.45 -4.92 -5.71
N ASP A 69 -26.47 -6.25 -5.63
CA ASP A 69 -27.33 -6.98 -4.71
C ASP A 69 -26.79 -6.85 -3.29
N ALA A 70 -27.42 -5.97 -2.50
CA ALA A 70 -27.09 -5.76 -1.10
C ALA A 70 -27.60 -6.89 -0.18
N ARG A 71 -28.36 -7.87 -0.72
CA ARG A 71 -28.93 -8.99 0.03
C ARG A 71 -29.61 -8.53 1.33
N GLN A 72 -30.50 -7.56 1.22
CA GLN A 72 -31.17 -6.95 2.37
C GLN A 72 -32.02 -7.95 3.15
N ASP A 73 -32.51 -9.00 2.48
CA ASP A 73 -33.33 -10.07 3.06
C ASP A 73 -32.53 -11.03 3.98
N ILE A 74 -31.19 -10.95 3.96
CA ILE A 74 -30.33 -11.80 4.76
C ILE A 74 -29.87 -11.02 5.99
N PRO A 75 -30.10 -11.52 7.23
CA PRO A 75 -29.58 -10.90 8.45
C PRO A 75 -28.07 -10.69 8.39
N ALA A 76 -27.58 -9.61 8.97
CA ALA A 76 -26.15 -9.27 8.94
C ALA A 76 -25.22 -10.39 9.45
N GLU A 77 -25.69 -11.15 10.45
CA GLU A 77 -24.98 -12.27 11.07
C GLU A 77 -24.80 -13.47 10.13
N GLN A 78 -25.67 -13.60 9.13
CA GLN A 78 -25.64 -14.69 8.14
C GLN A 78 -24.95 -14.27 6.82
N LYS A 79 -24.60 -12.99 6.66
CA LYS A 79 -23.88 -12.52 5.48
C LYS A 79 -22.45 -12.98 5.49
N ARG A 80 -22.02 -13.64 4.42
CA ARG A 80 -20.61 -13.94 4.21
C ARG A 80 -19.95 -12.73 3.56
N ILE A 81 -18.95 -12.18 4.24
CA ILE A 81 -18.20 -11.00 3.79
C ILE A 81 -16.80 -11.49 3.37
N GLY A 82 -16.42 -11.18 2.14
CA GLY A 82 -15.06 -11.35 1.66
C GLY A 82 -14.31 -10.02 1.80
N SER A 83 -13.13 -10.05 2.40
CA SER A 83 -12.26 -8.87 2.49
C SER A 83 -11.01 -9.09 1.64
N ILE A 84 -10.68 -8.11 0.81
CA ILE A 84 -9.43 -8.10 0.04
C ILE A 84 -8.48 -7.15 0.75
N VAL A 85 -7.36 -7.69 1.23
CA VAL A 85 -6.34 -6.90 1.92
C VAL A 85 -5.15 -6.74 0.99
N ILE A 86 -4.81 -5.49 0.68
CA ILE A 86 -3.66 -5.14 -0.16
C ILE A 86 -2.57 -4.61 0.76
N THR A 87 -1.43 -5.28 0.77
CA THR A 87 -0.27 -4.92 1.59
C THR A 87 0.93 -4.59 0.71
N ALA A 88 1.96 -4.01 1.31
CA ALA A 88 3.20 -3.73 0.62
C ALA A 88 3.94 -5.01 0.18
N ASP A 89 4.65 -4.90 -0.94
CA ASP A 89 5.53 -5.95 -1.44
C ASP A 89 6.69 -6.25 -0.49
N LYS A 90 7.28 -7.44 -0.63
CA LYS A 90 8.47 -7.83 0.13
C LYS A 90 9.63 -6.87 -0.13
N GLY A 91 10.19 -6.33 0.93
CA GLY A 91 11.38 -5.49 0.94
C GLY A 91 11.10 -4.02 1.20
N LEU A 92 11.80 -3.45 2.16
CA LEU A 92 11.72 -2.05 2.60
C LEU A 92 10.33 -1.58 3.09
N ALA A 93 9.43 -2.51 3.37
CA ALA A 93 8.07 -2.24 3.81
C ALA A 93 7.91 -2.22 5.34
N GLY A 94 8.99 -2.35 6.10
CA GLY A 94 8.95 -2.38 7.55
C GLY A 94 8.10 -3.54 8.10
N ALA A 95 7.22 -3.24 9.05
CA ALA A 95 6.34 -4.21 9.69
C ALA A 95 4.96 -4.34 9.01
N ASP A 96 4.70 -3.63 7.94
CA ASP A 96 3.39 -3.57 7.29
C ASP A 96 2.79 -4.96 7.01
N ARG A 97 3.59 -5.86 6.46
CA ARG A 97 3.16 -7.24 6.18
C ARG A 97 2.88 -8.08 7.43
N LYS A 98 3.51 -7.76 8.57
CA LYS A 98 3.34 -8.53 9.81
C LYS A 98 2.05 -8.18 10.57
N SER A 99 1.47 -7.03 10.31
CA SER A 99 0.26 -6.57 10.98
C SER A 99 -1.03 -7.14 10.37
N VAL A 100 -0.93 -7.91 9.29
CA VAL A 100 -2.07 -8.44 8.53
C VAL A 100 -2.25 -9.95 8.70
N VAL A 101 -1.35 -10.62 9.39
CA VAL A 101 -1.39 -12.08 9.65
C VAL A 101 -1.89 -12.35 11.06
#